data_0778dbd51317663a705a8425a05e3487
#
_entry.id   0778dbd51317663a705a8425a05e3487
#
_cell.length_a   1.000
_cell.length_b   1.000
_cell.length_c   1.000
_cell.angle_alpha   90.00
_cell.angle_beta   90.00
_cell.angle_gamma   90.00
#
_symmetry.space_group_name_H-M   'P 1'
#
loop_
_entity.id
_entity.type
_entity.pdbx_description
1 polymer ?
#
loop_
_entity_poly.entity_id
_entity_poly.type
_entity_poly.pdbx_seq_one_letter_code
_entity_poly.pdbx_strand_id
1 'polypeptide(L)'
;MYQLKITLKWSQPAIWRRGVVRADMKLDRLHDVIQILMPWTNSHMHQFIVGRTFYGKPDREFASMGMSETLNEKQYTVAELAPAAKKKFIYEYDFGDGWQHDVTVEKILPPDAGFKHPVCLGGANACPPDDCGGIPGYYNLLEALVNPKHPDHEHLKDWIGGEWDATRFDLEDTNKMLKRLKP
;
A
#
# COMPACT_ATOMS: atom_id res chain seq x y z
N MET A 1 -17.10 2.86 -10.70
CA MET A 1 -15.74 2.37 -10.54
C MET A 1 -14.80 3.53 -10.17
N TYR A 2 -13.74 3.27 -9.43
CA TYR A 2 -12.75 4.29 -9.05
C TYR A 2 -11.38 3.96 -9.64
N GLN A 3 -10.76 4.96 -10.26
CA GLN A 3 -9.33 4.93 -10.56
C GLN A 3 -8.60 5.57 -9.38
N LEU A 4 -7.80 4.76 -8.70
CA LEU A 4 -7.01 5.16 -7.55
C LEU A 4 -5.54 5.33 -7.94
N LYS A 5 -4.88 6.35 -7.38
CA LYS A 5 -3.43 6.44 -7.30
C LYS A 5 -2.99 6.23 -5.86
N ILE A 6 -2.17 5.22 -5.64
CA ILE A 6 -1.54 4.90 -4.37
C ILE A 6 -0.09 5.36 -4.44
N THR A 7 0.34 6.24 -3.56
CA THR A 7 1.70 6.78 -3.55
C THR A 7 2.30 6.60 -2.17
N LEU A 8 3.43 5.91 -2.08
CA LEU A 8 4.19 5.78 -0.84
C LEU A 8 4.72 7.17 -0.44
N LYS A 9 4.33 7.64 0.74
CA LYS A 9 4.72 8.97 1.22
C LYS A 9 6.24 9.03 1.46
N TRP A 10 6.79 10.20 1.23
CA TRP A 10 8.22 10.53 1.42
C TRP A 10 9.19 9.74 0.54
N SER A 11 8.72 8.93 -0.42
CA SER A 11 9.61 8.27 -1.38
C SER A 11 10.09 9.22 -2.47
N GLN A 12 11.41 9.20 -2.76
CA GLN A 12 12.09 9.98 -3.81
C GLN A 12 13.13 9.10 -4.53
N PRO A 13 12.96 8.75 -5.82
CA PRO A 13 11.81 9.08 -6.67
C PRO A 13 10.51 8.45 -6.16
N ALA A 14 9.37 9.04 -6.54
CA ALA A 14 8.07 8.59 -6.04
C ALA A 14 7.77 7.12 -6.38
N ILE A 15 7.43 6.33 -5.37
CA ILE A 15 6.94 4.96 -5.53
C ILE A 15 5.42 5.03 -5.57
N TRP A 16 4.81 4.62 -6.69
CA TRP A 16 3.36 4.73 -6.85
C TRP A 16 2.78 3.63 -7.72
N ARG A 17 1.49 3.37 -7.53
CA ARG A 17 0.67 2.48 -8.36
C ARG A 17 -0.63 3.15 -8.72
N ARG A 18 -1.18 2.81 -9.88
CA ARG A 18 -2.51 3.25 -10.32
C ARG A 18 -3.36 2.04 -10.60
N GLY A 19 -4.49 1.94 -9.92
CA GLY A 19 -5.39 0.81 -10.08
C GLY A 19 -6.84 1.23 -10.27
N VAL A 20 -7.65 0.33 -10.83
CA VAL A 20 -9.11 0.47 -10.91
C VAL A 20 -9.74 -0.56 -9.98
N VAL A 21 -10.67 -0.10 -9.15
CA VAL A 21 -11.44 -0.93 -8.22
C VAL A 21 -12.93 -0.56 -8.31
N ARG A 22 -13.81 -1.40 -7.74
CA ARG A 22 -15.20 -1.03 -7.54
C ARG A 22 -15.31 0.03 -6.45
N ALA A 23 -16.19 0.99 -6.60
CA ALA A 23 -16.41 2.04 -5.61
C ALA A 23 -17.02 1.49 -4.30
N ASP A 24 -17.84 0.44 -4.41
CA ASP A 24 -18.46 -0.29 -3.30
C ASP A 24 -17.59 -1.39 -2.69
N MET A 25 -16.33 -1.51 -3.12
CA MET A 25 -15.37 -2.45 -2.54
C MET A 25 -15.18 -2.16 -1.05
N LYS A 26 -15.23 -3.20 -0.22
CA LYS A 26 -14.94 -3.10 1.22
C LYS A 26 -13.46 -2.83 1.46
N LEU A 27 -13.15 -2.18 2.60
CA LEU A 27 -11.78 -1.75 2.88
C LEU A 27 -10.83 -2.93 3.13
N ASP A 28 -11.30 -4.01 3.74
CA ASP A 28 -10.51 -5.24 3.88
C ASP A 28 -10.08 -5.81 2.52
N ARG A 29 -10.95 -5.69 1.50
CA ARG A 29 -10.62 -6.07 0.13
C ARG A 29 -9.70 -5.07 -0.56
N LEU A 30 -9.87 -3.78 -0.27
CA LEU A 30 -8.94 -2.76 -0.75
C LEU A 30 -7.52 -2.97 -0.17
N HIS A 31 -7.43 -3.40 1.11
CA HIS A 31 -6.17 -3.80 1.71
C HIS A 31 -5.49 -4.91 0.89
N ASP A 32 -6.19 -6.00 0.57
CA ASP A 32 -5.64 -7.08 -0.25
C ASP A 32 -5.15 -6.58 -1.62
N VAL A 33 -5.89 -5.65 -2.25
CA VAL A 33 -5.49 -5.02 -3.51
C VAL A 33 -4.20 -4.21 -3.34
N ILE A 34 -4.09 -3.39 -2.29
CA ILE A 34 -2.90 -2.57 -2.03
C ILE A 34 -1.68 -3.45 -1.75
N GLN A 35 -1.85 -4.54 -1.01
CA GLN A 35 -0.79 -5.51 -0.74
C GLN A 35 -0.20 -6.10 -2.04
N ILE A 36 -1.05 -6.40 -3.03
CA ILE A 36 -0.59 -6.88 -4.34
C ILE A 36 0.05 -5.76 -5.16
N LEU A 37 -0.54 -4.57 -5.15
CA LEU A 37 -0.02 -3.43 -5.90
C LEU A 37 1.36 -2.99 -5.41
N MET A 38 1.60 -3.03 -4.09
CA MET A 38 2.82 -2.60 -3.42
C MET A 38 3.75 -3.78 -3.07
N PRO A 39 3.56 -4.98 -3.59
CA PRO A 39 4.00 -6.35 -3.26
C PRO A 39 4.47 -6.55 -1.81
N TRP A 40 3.64 -6.11 -0.84
CA TRP A 40 3.82 -6.41 0.57
C TRP A 40 3.44 -7.86 0.87
N THR A 41 3.99 -8.42 1.97
CA THR A 41 3.75 -9.83 2.36
C THR A 41 2.50 -10.05 3.21
N ASN A 42 1.80 -8.96 3.59
CA ASN A 42 0.63 -9.00 4.48
C ASN A 42 0.92 -9.62 5.87
N SER A 43 2.13 -9.44 6.38
CA SER A 43 2.59 -9.98 7.66
C SER A 43 2.38 -9.03 8.84
N HIS A 44 2.01 -7.77 8.58
CA HIS A 44 1.85 -6.73 9.59
C HIS A 44 0.44 -6.16 9.66
N MET A 45 0.18 -5.37 10.71
CA MET A 45 -1.09 -4.66 10.87
C MET A 45 -1.22 -3.49 9.89
N HIS A 46 -2.45 -3.10 9.62
CA HIS A 46 -2.75 -1.98 8.75
C HIS A 46 -3.97 -1.19 9.23
N GLN A 47 -4.11 0.03 8.70
CA GLN A 47 -5.29 0.86 8.91
C GLN A 47 -5.50 1.84 7.75
N PHE A 48 -6.74 2.30 7.60
CA PHE A 48 -7.08 3.43 6.75
C PHE A 48 -7.41 4.63 7.63
N ILE A 49 -7.03 5.85 7.20
CA ILE A 49 -7.17 7.07 7.99
C ILE A 49 -7.83 8.16 7.17
N VAL A 50 -8.94 8.70 7.69
CA VAL A 50 -9.63 9.87 7.14
C VAL A 50 -9.75 10.92 8.25
N GLY A 51 -8.99 12.00 8.16
CA GLY A 51 -8.94 13.01 9.22
C GLY A 51 -8.45 12.43 10.54
N ARG A 52 -9.36 12.25 11.52
CA ARG A 52 -9.06 11.65 12.82
C ARG A 52 -9.74 10.30 13.03
N THR A 53 -10.32 9.73 12.00
CA THR A 53 -11.03 8.45 12.05
C THR A 53 -10.15 7.35 11.47
N PHE A 54 -10.06 6.25 12.21
CA PHE A 54 -9.27 5.08 11.85
C PHE A 54 -10.20 3.91 11.49
N TYR A 55 -9.87 3.20 10.41
CA TYR A 55 -10.59 2.02 9.95
C TYR A 55 -9.60 0.86 9.81
N GLY A 56 -9.89 -0.26 10.42
CA GLY A 56 -9.00 -1.42 10.42
C GLY A 56 -9.65 -2.61 11.10
N LYS A 57 -8.84 -3.56 11.57
CA LYS A 57 -9.30 -4.64 12.43
C LYS A 57 -9.48 -4.08 13.85
N PRO A 58 -10.72 -4.10 14.42
CA PRO A 58 -10.92 -3.64 15.79
C PRO A 58 -10.06 -4.46 16.77
N ASP A 59 -9.29 -3.76 17.58
CA ASP A 59 -8.52 -4.38 18.66
C ASP A 59 -9.07 -3.91 20.02
N ARG A 60 -9.53 -4.85 20.83
CA ARG A 60 -10.11 -4.57 22.14
C ARG A 60 -9.07 -4.12 23.16
N GLU A 61 -7.82 -4.55 23.01
CA GLU A 61 -6.75 -4.16 23.93
C GLU A 61 -6.40 -2.67 23.72
N PHE A 62 -6.23 -2.23 22.47
CA PHE A 62 -6.00 -0.81 22.14
C PHE A 62 -7.17 0.08 22.58
N ALA A 63 -8.41 -0.38 22.39
CA ALA A 63 -9.59 0.36 22.86
C ALA A 63 -9.59 0.50 24.39
N SER A 64 -9.16 -0.51 25.15
CA SER A 64 -9.08 -0.46 26.61
C SER A 64 -7.99 0.49 27.14
N MET A 65 -6.98 0.81 26.33
CA MET A 65 -5.89 1.74 26.66
C MET A 65 -6.23 3.21 26.38
N GLY A 66 -7.49 3.52 26.01
CA GLY A 66 -7.94 4.88 25.72
C GLY A 66 -7.44 5.43 24.37
N MET A 67 -6.97 4.57 23.49
CA MET A 67 -6.65 4.94 22.11
C MET A 67 -7.94 5.15 21.31
N SER A 68 -7.85 5.90 20.20
CA SER A 68 -9.00 6.16 19.32
C SER A 68 -9.64 4.85 18.86
N GLU A 69 -10.97 4.77 18.93
CA GLU A 69 -11.72 3.61 18.46
C GLU A 69 -11.45 3.39 16.97
N THR A 70 -11.02 2.17 16.63
CA THR A 70 -10.84 1.74 15.24
C THR A 70 -12.13 1.13 14.74
N LEU A 71 -12.70 1.73 13.69
CA LEU A 71 -13.91 1.25 13.04
C LEU A 71 -13.60 0.01 12.20
N ASN A 72 -14.53 -0.95 12.18
CA ASN A 72 -14.33 -2.19 11.45
C ASN A 72 -14.33 -1.98 9.93
N GLU A 73 -13.18 -2.14 9.32
CA GLU A 73 -12.93 -1.96 7.88
C GLU A 73 -13.88 -2.77 6.97
N LYS A 74 -14.38 -3.92 7.44
CA LYS A 74 -15.33 -4.75 6.70
C LYS A 74 -16.71 -4.11 6.52
N GLN A 75 -17.02 -3.08 7.29
CA GLN A 75 -18.31 -2.39 7.24
C GLN A 75 -18.31 -1.22 6.24
N TYR A 76 -17.15 -0.67 5.92
CA TYR A 76 -17.00 0.52 5.10
C TYR A 76 -16.49 0.20 3.70
N THR A 77 -16.79 1.11 2.76
CA THR A 77 -16.40 1.01 1.34
C THR A 77 -15.44 2.13 0.94
N VAL A 78 -14.76 1.95 -0.18
CA VAL A 78 -13.88 2.98 -0.75
C VAL A 78 -14.63 4.28 -1.01
N ALA A 79 -15.89 4.20 -1.49
CA ALA A 79 -16.70 5.37 -1.78
C ALA A 79 -17.11 6.15 -0.51
N GLU A 80 -17.27 5.48 0.62
CA GLU A 80 -17.57 6.14 1.90
C GLU A 80 -16.35 6.92 2.42
N LEU A 81 -15.13 6.43 2.21
CA LEU A 81 -13.92 7.13 2.61
C LEU A 81 -13.59 8.30 1.68
N ALA A 82 -13.83 8.16 0.39
CA ALA A 82 -13.51 9.17 -0.61
C ALA A 82 -14.65 9.31 -1.64
N PRO A 83 -15.74 10.03 -1.32
CA PRO A 83 -16.98 10.05 -2.11
C PRO A 83 -16.89 10.82 -3.44
N ALA A 84 -15.75 11.47 -3.73
CA ALA A 84 -15.59 12.30 -4.93
C ALA A 84 -14.19 12.19 -5.51
N ALA A 85 -14.03 12.51 -6.79
CA ALA A 85 -12.73 12.66 -7.41
C ALA A 85 -11.87 13.70 -6.69
N LYS A 86 -10.57 13.49 -6.67
CA LYS A 86 -9.55 14.28 -5.95
C LYS A 86 -9.61 14.16 -4.40
N LYS A 87 -10.56 13.43 -3.84
CA LYS A 87 -10.53 13.06 -2.43
C LYS A 87 -9.46 12.02 -2.19
N LYS A 88 -8.89 12.05 -0.99
CA LYS A 88 -7.84 11.13 -0.57
C LYS A 88 -8.02 10.69 0.87
N PHE A 89 -7.47 9.54 1.19
CA PHE A 89 -7.27 9.00 2.53
C PHE A 89 -5.87 8.41 2.63
N ILE A 90 -5.43 8.11 3.84
CA ILE A 90 -4.15 7.45 4.08
C ILE A 90 -4.42 5.96 4.27
N TYR A 91 -3.60 5.13 3.68
CA TYR A 91 -3.43 3.73 4.03
C TYR A 91 -2.06 3.57 4.71
N GLU A 92 -2.05 3.02 5.90
CA GLU A 92 -0.86 2.75 6.69
C GLU A 92 -0.73 1.24 6.87
N TYR A 93 0.45 0.72 6.60
CA TYR A 93 0.81 -0.68 6.74
C TYR A 93 2.07 -0.76 7.58
N ASP A 94 2.13 -1.76 8.46
CA ASP A 94 3.20 -1.96 9.44
C ASP A 94 3.42 -0.74 10.34
N PHE A 95 2.85 -0.78 11.55
CA PHE A 95 2.95 0.34 12.50
C PHE A 95 4.36 0.53 13.06
N GLY A 96 5.25 -0.47 12.93
CA GLY A 96 6.67 -0.38 13.27
C GLY A 96 7.44 0.45 12.25
N ASP A 97 7.35 0.08 10.98
CA ASP A 97 8.02 0.76 9.86
C ASP A 97 7.26 2.00 9.38
N GLY A 98 5.95 2.08 9.64
CA GLY A 98 5.12 3.24 9.35
C GLY A 98 4.94 3.51 7.85
N TRP A 99 4.69 2.49 7.03
CA TRP A 99 4.49 2.62 5.59
C TRP A 99 3.17 3.33 5.25
N GLN A 100 3.20 4.66 5.20
CA GLN A 100 2.03 5.46 4.85
C GLN A 100 1.94 5.71 3.35
N HIS A 101 0.72 5.56 2.82
CA HIS A 101 0.40 5.78 1.42
C HIS A 101 -0.73 6.79 1.28
N ASP A 102 -0.55 7.80 0.43
CA ASP A 102 -1.65 8.63 -0.05
C ASP A 102 -2.45 7.84 -1.08
N VAL A 103 -3.71 7.52 -0.79
CA VAL A 103 -4.65 6.89 -1.72
C VAL A 103 -5.61 7.95 -2.23
N THR A 104 -5.45 8.32 -3.51
CA THR A 104 -6.21 9.40 -4.14
C THR A 104 -7.18 8.84 -5.18
N VAL A 105 -8.44 9.23 -5.14
CA VAL A 105 -9.41 9.00 -6.24
C VAL A 105 -9.08 9.95 -7.38
N GLU A 106 -8.40 9.48 -8.40
CA GLU A 106 -8.07 10.32 -9.57
C GLU A 106 -9.28 10.55 -10.45
N LYS A 107 -10.09 9.48 -10.67
CA LYS A 107 -11.27 9.51 -11.55
C LYS A 107 -12.37 8.62 -10.99
N ILE A 108 -13.60 9.05 -11.23
CA ILE A 108 -14.80 8.21 -11.11
C ILE A 108 -15.16 7.77 -12.52
N LEU A 109 -15.20 6.46 -12.73
CA LEU A 109 -15.49 5.84 -14.01
C LEU A 109 -16.91 5.28 -14.00
N PRO A 110 -17.58 5.16 -15.17
CA PRO A 110 -18.88 4.49 -15.28
C PRO A 110 -18.82 3.06 -14.71
N PRO A 111 -19.97 2.53 -14.26
CA PRO A 111 -20.07 1.11 -13.96
C PRO A 111 -19.72 0.26 -15.18
N ASP A 112 -19.02 -0.85 -14.96
CA ASP A 112 -18.72 -1.84 -15.98
C ASP A 112 -19.17 -3.22 -15.48
N ALA A 113 -20.21 -3.77 -16.11
CA ALA A 113 -20.74 -5.10 -15.77
C ALA A 113 -19.73 -6.24 -16.07
N GLY A 114 -18.76 -5.98 -16.94
CA GLY A 114 -17.69 -6.91 -17.27
C GLY A 114 -16.51 -6.88 -16.29
N PHE A 115 -16.47 -5.93 -15.36
CA PHE A 115 -15.39 -5.80 -14.40
C PHE A 115 -15.42 -6.90 -13.34
N LYS A 116 -14.50 -7.85 -13.46
CA LYS A 116 -14.46 -9.06 -12.61
C LYS A 116 -13.47 -8.98 -11.46
N HIS A 117 -12.41 -8.20 -11.59
CA HIS A 117 -11.32 -8.08 -10.62
C HIS A 117 -10.63 -6.72 -10.72
N PRO A 118 -9.94 -6.26 -9.68
CA PRO A 118 -9.11 -5.06 -9.75
C PRO A 118 -8.09 -5.13 -10.87
N VAL A 119 -7.74 -3.97 -11.44
CA VAL A 119 -6.77 -3.87 -12.55
C VAL A 119 -5.74 -2.82 -12.22
N CYS A 120 -4.47 -3.15 -12.33
CA CYS A 120 -3.37 -2.19 -12.31
C CYS A 120 -3.20 -1.57 -13.68
N LEU A 121 -3.16 -0.24 -13.74
CA LEU A 121 -2.97 0.53 -14.98
C LEU A 121 -1.52 1.00 -15.18
N GLY A 122 -0.69 0.95 -14.13
CA GLY A 122 0.70 1.37 -14.17
C GLY A 122 1.26 1.69 -12.80
N GLY A 123 2.54 1.92 -12.74
CA GLY A 123 3.30 2.26 -11.55
C GLY A 123 4.72 2.66 -11.87
N ALA A 124 5.47 3.07 -10.86
CA ALA A 124 6.90 3.32 -10.96
C ALA A 124 7.60 2.98 -9.66
N ASN A 125 8.84 2.53 -9.80
CA ASN A 125 9.79 2.16 -8.77
C ASN A 125 9.37 0.96 -7.92
N ALA A 126 10.35 0.24 -7.41
CA ALA A 126 10.14 -0.90 -6.50
C ALA A 126 9.59 -0.41 -5.15
N CYS A 127 8.66 -1.16 -4.59
CA CYS A 127 8.26 -0.95 -3.21
C CYS A 127 9.39 -1.42 -2.29
N PRO A 128 9.65 -0.75 -1.15
CA PRO A 128 10.61 -1.24 -0.17
C PRO A 128 10.28 -2.66 0.27
N PRO A 129 11.26 -3.48 0.63
CA PRO A 129 10.99 -4.77 1.28
C PRO A 129 10.38 -4.55 2.67
N ASP A 130 9.58 -5.51 3.14
CA ASP A 130 9.10 -5.53 4.53
C ASP A 130 10.29 -5.54 5.50
N ASP A 131 10.10 -4.98 6.71
CA ASP A 131 11.07 -5.00 7.81
C ASP A 131 12.41 -4.29 7.53
N CYS A 132 12.47 -3.38 6.56
CA CYS A 132 13.72 -2.66 6.27
C CYS A 132 13.91 -1.38 7.11
N GLY A 133 13.02 -1.07 8.06
CA GLY A 133 13.14 0.06 8.99
C GLY A 133 12.51 1.37 8.47
N GLY A 134 11.41 1.26 7.73
CA GLY A 134 10.66 2.38 7.20
C GLY A 134 11.42 3.16 6.12
N ILE A 135 10.96 4.38 5.83
CA ILE A 135 11.60 5.23 4.81
C ILE A 135 13.09 5.47 5.08
N PRO A 136 13.53 5.77 6.31
CA PRO A 136 14.97 5.93 6.59
C PRO A 136 15.78 4.66 6.34
N GLY A 137 15.26 3.51 6.79
CA GLY A 137 15.92 2.21 6.58
C GLY A 137 16.01 1.84 5.10
N TYR A 138 14.95 2.12 4.33
CA TYR A 138 14.97 1.89 2.88
C TYR A 138 16.08 2.69 2.18
N TYR A 139 16.25 3.98 2.53
CA TYR A 139 17.33 4.76 1.92
C TYR A 139 18.71 4.33 2.38
N ASN A 140 18.87 3.93 3.66
CA ASN A 140 20.09 3.31 4.14
C ASN A 140 20.42 2.02 3.36
N LEU A 141 19.41 1.17 3.11
CA LEU A 141 19.56 -0.03 2.28
C LEU A 141 20.04 0.33 0.87
N LEU A 142 19.40 1.29 0.18
CA LEU A 142 19.80 1.69 -1.16
C LEU A 142 21.24 2.25 -1.21
N GLU A 143 21.62 3.05 -0.22
CA GLU A 143 22.99 3.58 -0.11
C GLU A 143 23.99 2.46 0.13
N ALA A 144 23.70 1.56 1.06
CA ALA A 144 24.55 0.44 1.38
C ALA A 144 24.79 -0.47 0.17
N LEU A 145 23.75 -0.78 -0.60
CA LEU A 145 23.88 -1.67 -1.77
C LEU A 145 24.77 -1.11 -2.87
N VAL A 146 24.82 0.20 -3.06
CA VAL A 146 25.65 0.83 -4.11
C VAL A 146 27.04 1.24 -3.64
N ASN A 147 27.30 1.28 -2.33
CA ASN A 147 28.56 1.72 -1.75
C ASN A 147 29.29 0.58 -1.02
N PRO A 148 30.29 -0.09 -1.64
CA PRO A 148 31.04 -1.17 -1.01
C PRO A 148 31.81 -0.78 0.27
N LYS A 149 31.94 0.53 0.55
CA LYS A 149 32.58 1.03 1.80
C LYS A 149 31.56 1.34 2.91
N HIS A 150 30.27 1.17 2.64
CA HIS A 150 29.25 1.36 3.66
C HIS A 150 29.42 0.34 4.79
N PRO A 151 29.31 0.72 6.08
CA PRO A 151 29.51 -0.19 7.20
C PRO A 151 28.62 -1.44 7.12
N ASP A 152 27.40 -1.28 6.62
CA ASP A 152 26.40 -2.35 6.54
C ASP A 152 26.31 -3.00 5.14
N HIS A 153 27.25 -2.71 4.21
CA HIS A 153 27.18 -3.18 2.81
C HIS A 153 26.97 -4.70 2.72
N GLU A 154 27.88 -5.50 3.29
CA GLU A 154 27.80 -6.96 3.21
C GLU A 154 26.55 -7.49 3.93
N HIS A 155 26.25 -6.95 5.12
CA HIS A 155 25.08 -7.35 5.90
C HIS A 155 23.77 -7.12 5.15
N LEU A 156 23.55 -5.91 4.60
CA LEU A 156 22.31 -5.57 3.90
C LEU A 156 22.20 -6.25 2.55
N LYS A 157 23.34 -6.49 1.87
CA LYS A 157 23.37 -7.27 0.63
C LYS A 157 22.97 -8.72 0.86
N ASP A 158 23.48 -9.35 1.93
CA ASP A 158 23.08 -10.70 2.33
C ASP A 158 21.61 -10.75 2.74
N TRP A 159 21.16 -9.75 3.53
CA TRP A 159 19.79 -9.66 4.01
C TRP A 159 18.77 -9.57 2.86
N ILE A 160 19.03 -8.76 1.81
CA ILE A 160 18.14 -8.63 0.66
C ILE A 160 18.24 -9.83 -0.31
N GLY A 161 19.24 -10.69 -0.16
CA GLY A 161 19.44 -11.86 -1.00
C GLY A 161 20.11 -11.57 -2.35
N GLY A 162 20.93 -10.51 -2.44
CA GLY A 162 21.71 -10.17 -3.63
C GLY A 162 21.41 -8.81 -4.24
N GLU A 163 21.06 -8.78 -5.53
CA GLU A 163 20.81 -7.52 -6.24
C GLU A 163 19.39 -6.99 -6.01
N TRP A 164 19.27 -5.68 -5.83
CA TRP A 164 18.00 -4.97 -5.70
C TRP A 164 17.88 -3.88 -6.75
N ASP A 165 16.87 -3.97 -7.61
CA ASP A 165 16.56 -2.92 -8.58
C ASP A 165 15.42 -2.03 -8.03
N ALA A 166 15.81 -0.87 -7.49
CA ALA A 166 14.88 0.12 -6.96
C ALA A 166 13.93 0.74 -8.01
N THR A 167 14.19 0.51 -9.30
CA THR A 167 13.34 1.02 -10.38
C THR A 167 12.33 0.00 -10.90
N ARG A 168 12.43 -1.25 -10.45
CA ARG A 168 11.63 -2.35 -10.95
C ARG A 168 10.15 -2.18 -10.63
N PHE A 169 9.32 -2.31 -11.65
CA PHE A 169 7.88 -2.49 -11.51
C PHE A 169 7.38 -3.37 -12.66
N ASP A 170 6.71 -4.46 -12.33
CA ASP A 170 6.16 -5.41 -13.30
C ASP A 170 4.64 -5.32 -13.33
N LEU A 171 4.11 -4.65 -14.37
CA LEU A 171 2.67 -4.44 -14.56
C LEU A 171 1.94 -5.75 -14.89
N GLU A 172 2.57 -6.63 -15.67
CA GLU A 172 1.95 -7.87 -16.10
C GLU A 172 1.80 -8.84 -14.92
N ASP A 173 2.85 -9.01 -14.14
CA ASP A 173 2.83 -9.89 -12.97
C ASP A 173 1.86 -9.36 -11.90
N THR A 174 1.87 -8.04 -11.64
CA THR A 174 0.89 -7.40 -10.75
C THR A 174 -0.55 -7.73 -11.17
N ASN A 175 -0.85 -7.63 -12.47
CA ASN A 175 -2.19 -7.95 -12.96
C ASN A 175 -2.51 -9.45 -12.91
N LYS A 176 -1.52 -10.33 -13.07
CA LYS A 176 -1.71 -11.78 -12.85
C LYS A 176 -2.10 -12.09 -11.40
N MET A 177 -1.47 -11.39 -10.45
CA MET A 177 -1.79 -11.55 -9.02
C MET A 177 -3.18 -11.01 -8.69
N LEU A 178 -3.54 -9.82 -9.19
CA LEU A 178 -4.87 -9.22 -8.99
C LEU A 178 -6.01 -10.11 -9.50
N LYS A 179 -5.81 -10.84 -10.60
CA LYS A 179 -6.80 -11.80 -11.14
C LYS A 179 -7.09 -12.97 -10.19
N ARG A 180 -6.20 -13.26 -9.25
CA ARG A 180 -6.36 -14.35 -8.28
C ARG A 180 -7.14 -13.95 -7.04
N LEU A 181 -7.34 -12.64 -6.83
CA LEU A 181 -8.19 -12.17 -5.75
C LEU A 181 -9.62 -12.62 -6.02
N LYS A 182 -10.19 -13.31 -5.03
CA LYS A 182 -11.61 -13.67 -5.06
C LYS A 182 -12.44 -12.38 -4.92
N PRO A 183 -13.58 -12.28 -5.61
CA PRO A 183 -14.49 -11.14 -5.49
C PRO A 183 -15.00 -10.94 -4.07
#